data_f6cc9c702774a4a049cd0a5b46bb54e7
#
_entry.id   f6cc9c702774a4a049cd0a5b46bb54e7
#
_cell.length_a   1.000
_cell.length_b   1.000
_cell.length_c   1.000
_cell.angle_alpha   90.00
_cell.angle_beta   90.00
_cell.angle_gamma   90.00
#
_symmetry.space_group_name_H-M   'P 1'
#
loop_
_entity.id
_entity.type
_entity.pdbx_description
1 polymer ?
#
loop_
_entity_poly.entity_id
_entity_poly.type
_entity_poly.pdbx_seq_one_letter_code
_entity_poly.pdbx_strand_id
1 'polypeptide(L)'
;IYRFENDFFSINEINISQKTQQWNKVNNTFLEGAFVPFIEGFVDSTNEPLSISDSVFLNELLIFATLEDFKDVYDSIRIRFSDFTEIENSLEQAFGRFFYFFPNSSYNIPNITTFFSGFNYAVFTYPGKDTRTYDIAIGLDYFLGSGSKFYSFLGAHEYERFKFQKKFIPTYVMQVWFDMCYEDKLNKYMFT
;
A
#
# COMPACT_ATOMS: atom_id res chain seq x y z
N ILE A 1 -9.89 -1.09 -7.46
CA ILE A 1 -9.07 -0.94 -6.23
C ILE A 1 -9.49 -1.99 -5.23
N TYR A 2 -8.52 -2.67 -4.62
CA TYR A 2 -8.74 -3.67 -3.58
C TYR A 2 -8.39 -3.10 -2.20
N ARG A 3 -9.33 -3.16 -1.27
CA ARG A 3 -9.24 -2.59 0.09
C ARG A 3 -8.75 -3.65 1.07
N PHE A 4 -7.43 -3.97 1.02
CA PHE A 4 -6.84 -5.06 1.82
C PHE A 4 -6.87 -4.78 3.33
N GLU A 5 -6.79 -3.53 3.77
CA GLU A 5 -6.86 -3.18 5.18
C GLU A 5 -8.17 -3.64 5.86
N ASN A 6 -9.28 -3.67 5.11
CA ASN A 6 -10.55 -4.16 5.65
C ASN A 6 -10.52 -5.67 5.89
N ASP A 7 -9.87 -6.40 4.99
CA ASP A 7 -9.68 -7.85 5.16
C ASP A 7 -8.70 -8.14 6.29
N PHE A 8 -7.60 -7.40 6.35
CA PHE A 8 -6.55 -7.58 7.34
C PHE A 8 -7.07 -7.41 8.78
N PHE A 9 -7.76 -6.31 9.08
CA PHE A 9 -8.32 -6.09 10.42
C PHE A 9 -9.56 -6.92 10.76
N SER A 10 -10.03 -7.77 9.84
CA SER A 10 -11.12 -8.72 10.06
C SER A 10 -10.66 -10.10 10.55
N ILE A 11 -9.32 -10.34 10.62
CA ILE A 11 -8.79 -11.63 11.07
C ILE A 11 -8.92 -11.82 12.58
N ASN A 12 -9.00 -13.08 12.96
CA ASN A 12 -8.96 -13.56 14.33
C ASN A 12 -8.41 -14.99 14.35
N GLU A 13 -8.19 -15.56 15.54
CA GLU A 13 -7.63 -16.91 15.71
C GLU A 13 -8.39 -18.00 14.94
N ILE A 14 -9.70 -17.82 14.75
CA ILE A 14 -10.57 -18.83 14.10
C ILE A 14 -10.41 -18.78 12.57
N ASN A 15 -10.32 -17.58 11.99
CA ASN A 15 -10.44 -17.40 10.54
C ASN A 15 -9.11 -17.10 9.82
N ILE A 16 -8.02 -16.85 10.53
CA ILE A 16 -6.76 -16.39 9.94
C ILE A 16 -6.24 -17.32 8.85
N SER A 17 -6.18 -18.63 9.11
CA SER A 17 -5.68 -19.60 8.13
C SER A 17 -6.53 -19.64 6.85
N GLN A 18 -7.86 -19.49 6.98
CA GLN A 18 -8.74 -19.45 5.82
C GLN A 18 -8.57 -18.13 5.05
N LYS A 19 -8.49 -17.02 5.77
CA LYS A 19 -8.32 -15.67 5.18
C LYS A 19 -7.01 -15.55 4.43
N THR A 20 -5.90 -15.99 5.00
CA THR A 20 -4.58 -15.93 4.34
C THR A 20 -4.53 -16.79 3.08
N GLN A 21 -5.15 -17.97 3.08
CA GLN A 21 -5.30 -18.78 1.87
C GLN A 21 -6.16 -18.10 0.81
N GLN A 22 -7.23 -17.40 1.21
CA GLN A 22 -8.06 -16.63 0.29
C GLN A 22 -7.30 -15.46 -0.31
N TRP A 23 -6.58 -14.70 0.50
CA TRP A 23 -5.74 -13.58 0.05
C TRP A 23 -4.69 -14.04 -0.96
N ASN A 24 -4.03 -15.17 -0.67
CA ASN A 24 -3.03 -15.74 -1.57
C ASN A 24 -3.61 -16.12 -2.94
N LYS A 25 -4.87 -16.53 -3.00
CA LYS A 25 -5.56 -16.81 -4.27
C LYS A 25 -5.93 -15.57 -5.05
N VAL A 26 -6.32 -14.50 -4.34
CA VAL A 26 -6.88 -13.29 -4.96
C VAL A 26 -5.79 -12.28 -5.30
N ASN A 27 -4.79 -12.10 -4.43
CA ASN A 27 -3.79 -11.04 -4.55
C ASN A 27 -2.40 -11.50 -4.09
N ASN A 28 -1.96 -12.65 -4.61
CA ASN A 28 -0.66 -13.26 -4.29
C ASN A 28 0.50 -12.30 -4.55
N THR A 29 0.48 -11.55 -5.66
CA THR A 29 1.56 -10.60 -6.00
C THR A 29 1.74 -9.49 -4.97
N PHE A 30 0.65 -8.98 -4.40
CA PHE A 30 0.72 -8.01 -3.30
C PHE A 30 1.25 -8.66 -2.02
N LEU A 31 0.77 -9.84 -1.70
CA LEU A 31 1.20 -10.53 -0.48
C LEU A 31 2.69 -10.83 -0.51
N GLU A 32 3.17 -11.49 -1.55
CA GLU A 32 4.58 -11.88 -1.66
C GLU A 32 5.51 -10.70 -1.98
N GLY A 33 5.05 -9.78 -2.82
CA GLY A 33 5.87 -8.65 -3.29
C GLY A 33 5.90 -7.43 -2.37
N ALA A 34 4.94 -7.32 -1.45
CA ALA A 34 4.79 -6.13 -0.63
C ALA A 34 4.49 -6.43 0.85
N PHE A 35 3.46 -7.24 1.13
CA PHE A 35 2.94 -7.36 2.48
C PHE A 35 3.76 -8.30 3.37
N VAL A 36 4.22 -9.45 2.87
CA VAL A 36 5.11 -10.35 3.62
C VAL A 36 6.42 -9.64 3.97
N PRO A 37 7.14 -9.00 3.03
CA PRO A 37 8.33 -8.21 3.36
C PRO A 37 8.07 -7.08 4.35
N PHE A 38 6.88 -6.46 4.30
CA PHE A 38 6.48 -5.46 5.29
C PHE A 38 6.39 -6.05 6.70
N ILE A 39 5.74 -7.20 6.86
CA ILE A 39 5.64 -7.89 8.16
C ILE A 39 7.01 -8.39 8.64
N GLU A 40 7.85 -8.93 7.74
CA GLU A 40 9.21 -9.36 8.07
C GLU A 40 10.06 -8.25 8.70
N GLY A 41 9.85 -7.01 8.28
CA GLY A 41 10.54 -5.84 8.85
C GLY A 41 10.23 -5.58 10.33
N PHE A 42 9.19 -6.19 10.89
CA PHE A 42 8.80 -6.06 12.30
C PHE A 42 9.09 -7.31 13.12
N VAL A 43 9.37 -8.43 12.46
CA VAL A 43 9.74 -9.67 13.15
C VAL A 43 11.24 -9.70 13.34
N ASP A 44 11.68 -9.97 14.57
CA ASP A 44 13.10 -10.22 14.86
C ASP A 44 13.53 -11.48 14.09
N SER A 45 14.13 -11.30 12.93
CA SER A 45 14.25 -12.30 11.89
C SER A 45 15.20 -13.44 12.31
N THR A 46 14.65 -14.63 12.38
CA THR A 46 15.38 -15.84 12.01
C THR A 46 15.81 -15.69 10.54
N ASN A 47 17.02 -16.09 10.19
CA ASN A 47 17.66 -15.91 8.87
C ASN A 47 16.93 -16.55 7.67
N GLU A 48 15.68 -16.93 7.80
CA GLU A 48 14.87 -17.56 6.76
C GLU A 48 13.68 -16.64 6.40
N PRO A 49 13.42 -16.43 5.11
CA PRO A 49 12.27 -15.64 4.66
C PRO A 49 10.96 -16.30 5.13
N LEU A 50 10.04 -15.47 5.63
CA LEU A 50 8.73 -15.92 6.08
C LEU A 50 7.86 -16.32 4.89
N SER A 51 7.07 -17.37 5.09
CA SER A 51 6.00 -17.75 4.15
C SER A 51 4.64 -17.42 4.75
N ILE A 52 3.68 -17.07 3.91
CA ILE A 52 2.30 -16.77 4.32
C ILE A 52 1.60 -17.94 5.04
N SER A 53 2.12 -19.16 4.91
CA SER A 53 1.62 -20.36 5.58
C SER A 53 2.30 -20.66 6.91
N ASP A 54 3.36 -19.95 7.25
CA ASP A 54 4.14 -20.21 8.46
C ASP A 54 3.39 -19.80 9.71
N SER A 55 3.46 -20.63 10.74
CA SER A 55 2.80 -20.34 12.02
C SER A 55 3.34 -19.07 12.68
N VAL A 56 4.62 -18.77 12.49
CA VAL A 56 5.25 -17.54 12.97
C VAL A 56 4.59 -16.34 12.27
N PHE A 57 4.51 -16.35 10.95
CA PHE A 57 3.87 -15.30 10.17
C PHE A 57 2.40 -15.09 10.57
N LEU A 58 1.63 -16.18 10.69
CA LEU A 58 0.23 -16.13 11.10
C LEU A 58 0.05 -15.53 12.51
N ASN A 59 0.96 -15.87 13.43
CA ASN A 59 0.93 -15.30 14.79
C ASN A 59 1.23 -13.81 14.77
N GLU A 60 2.23 -13.36 14.01
CA GLU A 60 2.54 -11.94 13.87
C GLU A 60 1.38 -11.16 13.25
N LEU A 61 0.73 -11.70 12.22
CA LEU A 61 -0.47 -11.09 11.65
C LEU A 61 -1.57 -10.87 12.70
N LEU A 62 -1.79 -11.87 13.57
CA LEU A 62 -2.78 -11.75 14.65
C LEU A 62 -2.38 -10.65 15.64
N ILE A 63 -1.12 -10.62 16.05
CA ILE A 63 -0.61 -9.58 16.94
C ILE A 63 -0.86 -8.21 16.32
N PHE A 64 -0.44 -7.99 15.07
CA PHE A 64 -0.62 -6.72 14.37
C PHE A 64 -2.10 -6.32 14.26
N ALA A 65 -2.97 -7.24 13.86
CA ALA A 65 -4.39 -6.94 13.69
C ALA A 65 -5.14 -6.73 15.02
N THR A 66 -4.58 -7.18 16.14
CA THR A 66 -5.21 -7.08 17.47
C THR A 66 -4.63 -5.99 18.36
N LEU A 67 -3.46 -5.42 18.02
CA LEU A 67 -2.87 -4.30 18.75
C LEU A 67 -3.85 -3.11 18.80
N GLU A 68 -4.09 -2.59 20.01
CA GLU A 68 -5.05 -1.51 20.24
C GLU A 68 -4.69 -0.25 19.47
N ASP A 69 -3.42 0.14 19.48
CA ASP A 69 -2.92 1.31 18.75
C ASP A 69 -3.17 1.18 17.24
N PHE A 70 -3.02 0.00 16.66
CA PHE A 70 -3.25 -0.24 15.24
C PHE A 70 -4.73 -0.26 14.90
N LYS A 71 -5.57 -0.76 15.79
CA LYS A 71 -7.04 -0.67 15.66
C LYS A 71 -7.51 0.78 15.69
N ASP A 72 -6.95 1.62 16.54
CA ASP A 72 -7.24 3.05 16.59
C ASP A 72 -6.92 3.76 15.26
N VAL A 73 -5.77 3.41 14.66
CA VAL A 73 -5.40 3.91 13.33
C VAL A 73 -6.38 3.40 12.27
N TYR A 74 -6.69 2.10 12.29
CA TYR A 74 -7.64 1.50 11.35
C TYR A 74 -9.05 2.10 11.46
N ASP A 75 -9.54 2.38 12.66
CA ASP A 75 -10.83 3.06 12.83
C ASP A 75 -10.81 4.46 12.20
N SER A 76 -9.69 5.16 12.32
CA SER A 76 -9.49 6.46 11.65
C SER A 76 -9.45 6.31 10.12
N ILE A 77 -8.80 5.25 9.59
CA ILE A 77 -8.82 4.92 8.16
C ILE A 77 -10.25 4.65 7.71
N ARG A 78 -10.99 3.80 8.43
CA ARG A 78 -12.36 3.42 8.10
C ARG A 78 -13.30 4.62 8.03
N ILE A 79 -13.18 5.57 8.96
CA ILE A 79 -13.96 6.80 8.97
C ILE A 79 -13.55 7.71 7.81
N ARG A 80 -12.24 7.93 7.63
CA ARG A 80 -11.71 8.88 6.63
C ARG A 80 -11.95 8.43 5.20
N PHE A 81 -11.90 7.13 4.96
CA PHE A 81 -12.04 6.49 3.67
C PHE A 81 -13.32 5.64 3.55
N SER A 82 -14.38 6.03 4.26
CA SER A 82 -15.70 5.40 4.14
C SER A 82 -16.28 5.52 2.72
N ASP A 83 -15.95 6.63 2.04
CA ASP A 83 -16.20 6.83 0.62
C ASP A 83 -14.87 7.04 -0.11
N PHE A 84 -14.61 6.17 -1.08
CA PHE A 84 -13.39 6.15 -1.89
C PHE A 84 -13.62 6.64 -3.32
N THR A 85 -14.87 6.91 -3.69
CA THR A 85 -15.31 7.24 -5.07
C THR A 85 -14.55 8.41 -5.66
N GLU A 86 -14.32 9.48 -4.91
CA GLU A 86 -13.56 10.65 -5.36
C GLU A 86 -12.13 10.30 -5.76
N ILE A 87 -11.48 9.42 -4.97
CA ILE A 87 -10.11 8.97 -5.22
C ILE A 87 -10.09 8.06 -6.45
N GLU A 88 -11.02 7.12 -6.57
CA GLU A 88 -11.16 6.24 -7.73
C GLU A 88 -11.32 7.04 -9.01
N ASN A 89 -12.27 7.96 -9.07
CA ASN A 89 -12.51 8.82 -10.22
C ASN A 89 -11.27 9.65 -10.58
N SER A 90 -10.56 10.17 -9.59
CA SER A 90 -9.34 10.96 -9.80
C SER A 90 -8.20 10.11 -10.37
N LEU A 91 -8.04 8.88 -9.89
CA LEU A 91 -7.06 7.93 -10.39
C LEU A 91 -7.39 7.46 -11.81
N GLU A 92 -8.64 7.13 -12.10
CA GLU A 92 -9.09 6.78 -13.46
C GLU A 92 -8.78 7.90 -14.45
N GLN A 93 -9.10 9.15 -14.10
CA GLN A 93 -8.79 10.30 -14.94
C GLN A 93 -7.28 10.52 -15.11
N ALA A 94 -6.50 10.33 -14.05
CA ALA A 94 -5.05 10.50 -14.10
C ALA A 94 -4.39 9.46 -15.00
N PHE A 95 -4.75 8.18 -14.85
CA PHE A 95 -4.28 7.11 -15.73
C PHE A 95 -4.79 7.26 -17.16
N GLY A 96 -6.05 7.66 -17.35
CA GLY A 96 -6.59 7.96 -18.67
C GLY A 96 -5.77 9.03 -19.41
N ARG A 97 -5.39 10.11 -18.72
CA ARG A 97 -4.49 11.15 -19.27
C ARG A 97 -3.11 10.60 -19.55
N PHE A 98 -2.54 9.83 -18.62
CA PHE A 98 -1.22 9.22 -18.80
C PHE A 98 -1.18 8.40 -20.09
N PHE A 99 -2.08 7.46 -20.28
CA PHE A 99 -2.10 6.59 -21.46
C PHE A 99 -2.49 7.32 -22.75
N TYR A 100 -3.25 8.42 -22.65
CA TYR A 100 -3.51 9.30 -23.80
C TYR A 100 -2.23 10.00 -24.29
N PHE A 101 -1.40 10.52 -23.38
CA PHE A 101 -0.16 11.20 -23.75
C PHE A 101 1.02 10.24 -24.01
N PHE A 102 0.94 9.03 -23.46
CA PHE A 102 1.98 8.00 -23.63
C PHE A 102 1.38 6.70 -24.20
N PRO A 103 0.82 6.73 -25.43
CA PRO A 103 0.10 5.58 -26.01
C PRO A 103 1.00 4.38 -26.29
N ASN A 104 2.31 4.60 -26.38
CA ASN A 104 3.32 3.55 -26.58
C ASN A 104 3.94 3.05 -25.27
N SER A 105 3.33 3.34 -24.14
CA SER A 105 3.76 2.77 -22.87
C SER A 105 3.71 1.24 -22.96
N SER A 106 4.79 0.59 -22.50
CA SER A 106 4.85 -0.88 -22.44
C SER A 106 4.13 -1.45 -21.24
N TYR A 107 3.60 -0.58 -20.36
CA TYR A 107 2.91 -0.98 -19.15
C TYR A 107 1.38 -0.92 -19.30
N ASN A 108 0.70 -1.81 -18.61
CA ASN A 108 -0.76 -1.83 -18.51
C ASN A 108 -1.23 -0.93 -17.35
N ILE A 109 -2.53 -0.65 -17.30
CA ILE A 109 -3.15 0.01 -16.14
C ILE A 109 -2.92 -0.86 -14.90
N PRO A 110 -2.32 -0.32 -13.81
CA PRO A 110 -2.01 -1.10 -12.63
C PRO A 110 -3.26 -1.47 -11.83
N ASN A 111 -3.22 -2.63 -11.16
CA ASN A 111 -4.10 -2.86 -10.04
C ASN A 111 -3.62 -2.03 -8.85
N ILE A 112 -4.57 -1.58 -8.04
CA ILE A 112 -4.28 -0.78 -6.85
C ILE A 112 -4.77 -1.53 -5.63
N THR A 113 -3.89 -1.73 -4.66
CA THR A 113 -4.21 -2.31 -3.36
C THR A 113 -3.97 -1.29 -2.27
N THR A 114 -4.98 -1.00 -1.46
CA THR A 114 -4.80 -0.19 -0.26
C THR A 114 -4.51 -1.08 0.94
N PHE A 115 -3.73 -0.59 1.88
CA PHE A 115 -3.35 -1.36 3.06
C PHE A 115 -3.01 -0.44 4.24
N PHE A 116 -2.80 -1.04 5.41
CA PHE A 116 -2.20 -0.40 6.58
C PHE A 116 -0.69 -0.60 6.54
N SER A 117 0.06 0.48 6.48
CA SER A 117 1.53 0.47 6.32
C SER A 117 2.32 0.66 7.62
N GLY A 118 1.64 0.89 8.74
CA GLY A 118 2.30 1.29 9.98
C GLY A 118 3.06 2.62 9.84
N PHE A 119 2.59 3.51 8.98
CA PHE A 119 3.19 4.79 8.61
C PHE A 119 4.57 4.69 7.95
N ASN A 120 4.94 3.52 7.42
CA ASN A 120 6.23 3.33 6.76
C ASN A 120 6.19 3.71 5.27
N TYR A 121 5.04 3.52 4.62
CA TYR A 121 4.91 3.71 3.18
C TYR A 121 3.65 4.50 2.83
N ALA A 122 3.83 5.57 2.02
CA ALA A 122 2.69 6.31 1.47
C ALA A 122 2.15 5.61 0.22
N VAL A 123 2.98 5.46 -0.81
CA VAL A 123 2.66 4.79 -2.07
C VAL A 123 3.94 4.17 -2.62
N PHE A 124 3.85 2.97 -3.18
CA PHE A 124 4.94 2.34 -3.92
C PHE A 124 4.40 1.38 -4.98
N THR A 125 5.26 1.01 -5.93
CA THR A 125 4.97 -0.01 -6.94
C THR A 125 5.56 -1.35 -6.52
N TYR A 126 4.92 -2.45 -6.91
CA TYR A 126 5.41 -3.80 -6.74
C TYR A 126 5.16 -4.62 -8.01
N PRO A 127 5.93 -5.71 -8.27
CA PRO A 127 5.75 -6.55 -9.44
C PRO A 127 4.34 -7.13 -9.51
N GLY A 128 3.68 -7.00 -10.65
CA GLY A 128 2.40 -7.62 -10.94
C GLY A 128 2.53 -9.09 -11.38
N LYS A 129 1.44 -9.67 -11.89
CA LYS A 129 1.41 -11.09 -12.31
C LYS A 129 2.33 -11.40 -13.49
N ASP A 130 2.50 -10.44 -14.37
CA ASP A 130 3.30 -10.60 -15.58
C ASP A 130 4.58 -9.76 -15.48
N THR A 131 5.63 -10.19 -16.17
CA THR A 131 6.95 -9.53 -16.15
C THR A 131 6.96 -8.07 -16.65
N ARG A 132 5.86 -7.61 -17.23
CA ARG A 132 5.67 -6.22 -17.72
C ARG A 132 4.58 -5.47 -16.96
N THR A 133 4.08 -6.03 -15.90
CA THR A 133 3.07 -5.37 -15.07
C THR A 133 3.66 -4.98 -13.73
N TYR A 134 3.33 -3.78 -13.32
CA TYR A 134 3.54 -3.32 -11.96
C TYR A 134 2.20 -2.90 -11.40
N ASP A 135 1.98 -3.25 -10.16
CA ASP A 135 0.81 -2.85 -9.39
C ASP A 135 1.21 -1.82 -8.33
N ILE A 136 0.25 -1.18 -7.70
CA ILE A 136 0.47 -0.07 -6.78
C ILE A 136 -0.13 -0.39 -5.42
N ALA A 137 0.66 -0.17 -4.37
CA ALA A 137 0.20 -0.23 -2.99
C ALA A 137 0.09 1.18 -2.39
N ILE A 138 -0.98 1.45 -1.64
CA ILE A 138 -1.27 2.73 -0.98
C ILE A 138 -1.46 2.50 0.51
N GLY A 139 -0.56 3.02 1.33
CA GLY A 139 -0.69 3.05 2.79
C GLY A 139 -1.65 4.15 3.23
N LEU A 140 -2.89 3.78 3.57
CA LEU A 140 -3.94 4.76 3.89
C LEU A 140 -3.71 5.51 5.19
N ASP A 141 -3.00 4.92 6.13
CA ASP A 141 -2.57 5.54 7.39
C ASP A 141 -1.71 6.79 7.15
N TYR A 142 -1.02 6.87 6.01
CA TYR A 142 -0.26 8.04 5.61
C TYR A 142 -1.12 9.25 5.21
N PHE A 143 -2.42 9.07 4.94
CA PHE A 143 -3.30 10.09 4.37
C PHE A 143 -4.51 10.43 5.26
N LEU A 144 -4.36 10.32 6.58
CA LEU A 144 -5.43 10.57 7.55
C LEU A 144 -5.80 12.06 7.71
N GLY A 145 -5.02 12.96 7.10
CA GLY A 145 -5.23 14.41 7.18
C GLY A 145 -4.23 15.10 8.11
N SER A 146 -3.89 16.36 7.81
CA SER A 146 -2.83 17.12 8.50
C SER A 146 -3.00 17.23 10.02
N GLY A 147 -4.24 17.19 10.51
CA GLY A 147 -4.57 17.25 11.95
C GLY A 147 -4.60 15.90 12.66
N SER A 148 -4.19 14.80 12.02
CA SER A 148 -4.21 13.48 12.65
C SER A 148 -3.27 13.43 13.87
N LYS A 149 -3.79 12.92 14.99
CA LYS A 149 -3.05 12.75 16.24
C LYS A 149 -1.82 11.84 16.08
N PHE A 150 -1.87 10.92 15.13
CA PHE A 150 -0.84 9.91 14.94
C PHE A 150 0.47 10.50 14.39
N TYR A 151 0.43 11.58 13.62
CA TYR A 151 1.66 12.16 13.03
C TYR A 151 2.57 12.85 14.05
N SER A 152 2.09 13.17 15.23
CA SER A 152 2.92 13.71 16.31
C SER A 152 3.95 12.68 16.82
N PHE A 153 3.60 11.40 16.81
CA PHE A 153 4.50 10.31 17.21
C PHE A 153 5.60 10.02 16.18
N LEU A 154 5.33 10.35 14.90
CA LEU A 154 6.27 10.15 13.80
C LEU A 154 7.31 11.27 13.67
N GLY A 155 7.24 12.31 14.52
CA GLY A 155 8.13 13.47 14.40
C GLY A 155 7.94 14.27 13.12
N ALA A 156 6.87 14.02 12.36
CA ALA A 156 6.57 14.74 11.12
C ALA A 156 6.33 16.22 11.40
N HIS A 157 7.06 17.09 10.68
CA HIS A 157 6.89 18.52 10.82
C HIS A 157 5.53 18.99 10.28
N GLU A 158 4.99 20.07 10.84
CA GLU A 158 3.66 20.57 10.46
C GLU A 158 3.54 20.88 8.96
N TYR A 159 4.59 21.42 8.33
CA TYR A 159 4.60 21.72 6.90
C TYR A 159 4.58 20.45 6.02
N GLU A 160 5.07 19.31 6.54
CA GLU A 160 5.02 18.02 5.82
C GLU A 160 3.62 17.41 5.89
N ARG A 161 2.95 17.57 7.04
CA ARG A 161 1.60 17.01 7.28
C ARG A 161 0.55 17.55 6.30
N PHE A 162 0.81 18.73 5.69
CA PHE A 162 -0.07 19.25 4.64
C PHE A 162 -0.25 18.28 3.48
N LYS A 163 0.78 17.49 3.16
CA LYS A 163 0.76 16.48 2.09
C LYS A 163 0.01 15.20 2.48
N PHE A 164 -0.24 14.97 3.77
CA PHE A 164 -0.84 13.74 4.29
C PHE A 164 -2.38 13.80 4.27
N GLN A 165 -2.94 14.25 3.17
CA GLN A 165 -4.38 14.36 2.96
C GLN A 165 -4.83 13.50 1.78
N LYS A 166 -6.03 12.90 1.88
CA LYS A 166 -6.57 11.99 0.85
C LYS A 166 -6.55 12.59 -0.57
N LYS A 167 -6.71 13.90 -0.72
CA LYS A 167 -6.69 14.58 -2.02
C LYS A 167 -5.34 14.50 -2.75
N PHE A 168 -4.25 14.19 -2.04
CA PHE A 168 -2.92 14.05 -2.65
C PHE A 168 -2.61 12.60 -3.07
N ILE A 169 -3.44 11.61 -2.72
CA ILE A 169 -3.23 10.22 -3.13
C ILE A 169 -3.01 10.10 -4.64
N PRO A 170 -3.84 10.69 -5.53
CA PRO A 170 -3.60 10.58 -6.97
C PRO A 170 -2.26 11.17 -7.41
N THR A 171 -1.80 12.23 -6.76
CA THR A 171 -0.49 12.83 -7.06
C THR A 171 0.66 11.89 -6.69
N TYR A 172 0.60 11.29 -5.49
CA TYR A 172 1.63 10.31 -5.07
C TYR A 172 1.62 9.08 -5.97
N VAL A 173 0.44 8.56 -6.30
CA VAL A 173 0.30 7.41 -7.20
C VAL A 173 0.92 7.71 -8.57
N MET A 174 0.60 8.86 -9.16
CA MET A 174 1.13 9.22 -10.49
C MET A 174 2.64 9.50 -10.45
N GLN A 175 3.15 10.06 -9.35
CA GLN A 175 4.58 10.26 -9.18
C GLN A 175 5.32 8.91 -9.20
N VAL A 176 4.95 7.98 -8.33
CA VAL A 176 5.60 6.65 -8.25
C VAL A 176 5.46 5.88 -9.57
N TRP A 177 4.29 5.99 -10.21
CA TRP A 177 4.05 5.39 -11.51
C TRP A 177 4.96 5.95 -12.60
N PHE A 178 5.10 7.27 -12.63
CA PHE A 178 5.95 7.95 -13.60
C PHE A 178 7.43 7.61 -13.36
N ASP A 179 7.88 7.64 -12.11
CA ASP A 179 9.24 7.29 -11.75
C ASP A 179 9.56 5.85 -12.18
N MET A 180 8.70 4.89 -11.89
CA MET A 180 8.84 3.50 -12.34
C MET A 180 8.91 3.37 -13.86
N CYS A 181 8.05 4.07 -14.61
CA CYS A 181 8.03 4.00 -16.06
C CYS A 181 9.27 4.60 -16.73
N TYR A 182 9.95 5.52 -16.08
CA TYR A 182 11.02 6.33 -16.65
C TYR A 182 12.34 6.30 -15.89
N GLU A 183 12.45 5.47 -14.85
CA GLU A 183 13.65 5.38 -14.00
C GLU A 183 14.93 5.20 -14.82
N ASP A 184 14.95 4.29 -15.79
CA ASP A 184 16.09 4.07 -16.67
C ASP A 184 16.46 5.30 -17.52
N LYS A 185 15.48 6.12 -17.88
CA LYS A 185 15.71 7.33 -18.68
C LYS A 185 16.19 8.48 -17.80
N LEU A 186 15.60 8.64 -16.61
CA LEU A 186 16.01 9.70 -15.67
C LEU A 186 17.45 9.50 -15.22
N ASN A 187 17.84 8.28 -14.89
CA ASN A 187 19.23 7.95 -14.54
C ASN A 187 20.22 8.28 -15.66
N LYS A 188 19.84 8.09 -16.92
CA LYS A 188 20.68 8.42 -18.08
C LYS A 188 20.91 9.93 -18.27
N TYR A 189 19.95 10.78 -17.87
CA TYR A 189 20.06 12.23 -18.01
C TYR A 189 20.63 12.93 -16.78
N MET A 190 20.64 12.29 -15.62
CA MET A 190 21.24 12.88 -14.40
C MET A 190 22.75 12.68 -14.28
N PHE A 191 23.36 11.80 -15.09
CA PHE A 191 24.79 11.47 -15.07
C PHE A 191 25.50 11.84 -16.38
N THR A 192 24.91 12.67 -17.22
CA THR A 192 25.54 13.33 -18.39
C THR A 192 25.58 14.84 -18.22
#